data_7da05190161be0ed75e2d5f69b08a985
#
_entry.id   7da05190161be0ed75e2d5f69b08a985
#
_cell.length_a   1.000
_cell.length_b   1.000
_cell.length_c   1.000
_cell.angle_alpha   90.00
_cell.angle_beta   90.00
_cell.angle_gamma   90.00
#
_symmetry.space_group_name_H-M   'P 1'
#
loop_
_entity.id
_entity.type
_entity.pdbx_description
1 polymer ?
#
loop_
_entity_poly.entity_id
_entity_poly.type
_entity_poly.pdbx_seq_one_letter_code
_entity_poly.pdbx_strand_id
1 'polypeptide(L)'
;MSFTLTKEQVDIQKAAQEFAEGEFREVARELDAEERFDDALWKKAAELGFLAVFIDEAYGGLGMGYFDQCLINEEFARVDLGIAQAIEATFFGTQLIQEAGTEEQKEKYLPAICSGEMRMGMAITEPDAGSDVASVATEAVRDGDDYVITGNKIFITNCTLADFVVALCVTNPDEKKAHNRLSTIIVETNREGYEANAYHGKLSIRASNTGEIAFKGVRVPKENLVGREGRGFYNIMDFFNRTRVQVAAFGVGTAQGALDKALQHVRQRKQFGQHLASFQLVQGKIAEMVTMTEAARSICYRAAAKLDSGTPDPMLSSMAKWYCAEVAVKVADEAIQLHGGYGILEEYDVAHYWRDAKVLEIFEGSKEIEKVIIAKKLIGKY
;
A
#
# COMPACT_ATOMS: atom_id res chain seq x y z
N MET A 1 -8.06 24.49 -7.56
CA MET A 1 -8.98 23.49 -6.98
C MET A 1 -9.14 23.83 -5.52
N SER A 2 -10.36 23.95 -5.03
CA SER A 2 -10.62 24.04 -3.60
C SER A 2 -10.67 22.60 -3.08
N PHE A 3 -9.81 22.25 -2.13
CA PHE A 3 -9.87 20.94 -1.43
C PHE A 3 -10.79 21.01 -0.22
N THR A 4 -11.95 21.63 -0.38
CA THR A 4 -12.97 21.61 0.68
C THR A 4 -13.63 20.24 0.61
N LEU A 5 -13.44 19.44 1.66
CA LEU A 5 -14.08 18.13 1.78
C LEU A 5 -15.60 18.27 1.81
N THR A 6 -16.31 17.34 1.20
CA THR A 6 -17.76 17.22 1.37
C THR A 6 -18.08 16.80 2.79
N LYS A 7 -19.35 16.92 3.20
CA LYS A 7 -19.77 16.46 4.52
C LYS A 7 -19.49 14.96 4.70
N GLU A 8 -19.78 14.16 3.69
CA GLU A 8 -19.55 12.72 3.67
C GLU A 8 -18.06 12.38 3.83
N GLN A 9 -17.19 13.11 3.13
CA GLN A 9 -15.73 12.96 3.27
C GLN A 9 -15.23 13.34 4.67
N VAL A 10 -15.77 14.37 5.28
CA VAL A 10 -15.46 14.72 6.67
C VAL A 10 -15.93 13.63 7.64
N ASP A 11 -17.12 13.07 7.41
CA ASP A 11 -17.67 12.03 8.26
C ASP A 11 -16.84 10.72 8.15
N ILE A 12 -16.42 10.32 6.94
CA ILE A 12 -15.58 9.12 6.75
C ILE A 12 -14.17 9.31 7.32
N GLN A 13 -13.56 10.48 7.11
CA GLN A 13 -12.26 10.80 7.71
C GLN A 13 -12.32 10.72 9.23
N LYS A 14 -13.36 11.28 9.83
CA LYS A 14 -13.57 11.24 11.27
C LYS A 14 -13.78 9.81 11.79
N ALA A 15 -14.57 8.99 11.09
CA ALA A 15 -14.77 7.59 11.43
C ALA A 15 -13.46 6.79 11.38
N ALA A 16 -12.65 7.02 10.35
CA ALA A 16 -11.32 6.39 10.22
C ALA A 16 -10.37 6.83 11.35
N GLN A 17 -10.38 8.13 11.70
CA GLN A 17 -9.59 8.66 12.81
C GLN A 17 -10.01 8.03 14.14
N GLU A 18 -11.31 8.01 14.44
CA GLU A 18 -11.83 7.42 15.68
C GLU A 18 -11.50 5.92 15.78
N PHE A 19 -11.61 5.19 14.68
CA PHE A 19 -11.25 3.79 14.64
C PHE A 19 -9.74 3.57 14.88
N ALA A 20 -8.87 4.28 14.17
CA ALA A 20 -7.43 4.13 14.32
C ALA A 20 -6.94 4.55 15.71
N GLU A 21 -7.40 5.69 16.24
CA GLU A 21 -7.05 6.15 17.58
C GLU A 21 -7.54 5.19 18.68
N GLY A 22 -8.74 4.60 18.51
CA GLY A 22 -9.34 3.71 19.51
C GLY A 22 -8.80 2.28 19.48
N GLU A 23 -8.45 1.76 18.29
CA GLU A 23 -8.11 0.35 18.14
C GLU A 23 -6.61 0.08 17.88
N PHE A 24 -5.91 0.95 17.11
CA PHE A 24 -4.50 0.68 16.78
C PHE A 24 -3.55 1.04 17.92
N ARG A 25 -3.79 2.17 18.58
CA ARG A 25 -2.86 2.75 19.55
C ARG A 25 -2.48 1.81 20.70
N GLU A 26 -3.42 0.99 21.14
CA GLU A 26 -3.20 0.06 22.25
C GLU A 26 -2.38 -1.16 21.84
N VAL A 27 -2.48 -1.61 20.60
CA VAL A 27 -1.91 -2.87 20.12
C VAL A 27 -0.69 -2.70 19.19
N ALA A 28 -0.47 -1.50 18.64
CA ALA A 28 0.55 -1.25 17.63
C ALA A 28 1.94 -1.73 18.03
N ARG A 29 2.37 -1.44 19.27
CA ARG A 29 3.69 -1.86 19.77
C ARG A 29 3.80 -3.38 19.91
N GLU A 30 2.75 -4.05 20.37
CA GLU A 30 2.72 -5.50 20.50
C GLU A 30 2.80 -6.16 19.13
N LEU A 31 1.97 -5.69 18.18
CA LEU A 31 1.94 -6.22 16.82
C LEU A 31 3.27 -6.02 16.07
N ASP A 32 3.93 -4.86 16.25
CA ASP A 32 5.27 -4.61 15.71
C ASP A 32 6.30 -5.55 16.35
N ALA A 33 6.29 -5.71 17.67
CA ALA A 33 7.26 -6.54 18.39
C ALA A 33 7.10 -8.04 18.08
N GLU A 34 5.87 -8.51 17.95
CA GLU A 34 5.54 -9.90 17.66
C GLU A 34 5.54 -10.21 16.15
N GLU A 35 5.65 -9.19 15.31
CA GLU A 35 5.61 -9.29 13.85
C GLU A 35 4.38 -10.07 13.35
N ARG A 36 3.20 -9.75 13.90
CA ARG A 36 1.98 -10.48 13.60
C ARG A 36 0.85 -9.58 13.08
N PHE A 37 0.05 -10.16 12.20
CA PHE A 37 -1.22 -9.59 11.76
C PHE A 37 -2.30 -9.79 12.84
N ASP A 38 -3.25 -8.85 12.92
CA ASP A 38 -4.38 -8.96 13.85
C ASP A 38 -5.70 -9.19 13.12
N ASP A 39 -6.20 -10.43 13.21
CA ASP A 39 -7.46 -10.84 12.59
C ASP A 39 -8.68 -10.12 13.19
N ALA A 40 -8.63 -9.74 14.46
CA ALA A 40 -9.74 -9.06 15.11
C ALA A 40 -9.88 -7.62 14.62
N LEU A 41 -8.77 -6.90 14.47
CA LEU A 41 -8.73 -5.56 13.87
C LEU A 41 -9.21 -5.57 12.42
N TRP A 42 -8.76 -6.54 11.63
CA TRP A 42 -9.19 -6.69 10.25
C TRP A 42 -10.70 -6.92 10.13
N LYS A 43 -11.28 -7.80 10.96
CA LYS A 43 -12.73 -8.04 10.98
C LYS A 43 -13.51 -6.80 11.37
N LYS A 44 -13.06 -6.06 12.39
CA LYS A 44 -13.68 -4.78 12.77
C LYS A 44 -13.63 -3.76 11.63
N ALA A 45 -12.51 -3.68 10.90
CA ALA A 45 -12.39 -2.81 9.73
C ALA A 45 -13.37 -3.20 8.62
N ALA A 46 -13.58 -4.50 8.39
CA ALA A 46 -14.57 -5.01 7.45
C ALA A 46 -16.01 -4.65 7.87
N GLU A 47 -16.38 -4.87 9.13
CA GLU A 47 -17.69 -4.53 9.68
C GLU A 47 -18.02 -3.04 9.57
N LEU A 48 -17.01 -2.18 9.63
CA LEU A 48 -17.14 -0.72 9.47
C LEU A 48 -17.09 -0.27 8.00
N GLY A 49 -16.92 -1.19 7.05
CA GLY A 49 -16.87 -0.88 5.63
C GLY A 49 -15.56 -0.28 5.13
N PHE A 50 -14.48 -0.34 5.92
CA PHE A 50 -13.17 0.21 5.51
C PHE A 50 -12.42 -0.64 4.49
N LEU A 51 -12.89 -1.88 4.23
CA LEU A 51 -12.32 -2.71 3.18
C LEU A 51 -12.98 -2.37 1.85
N ALA A 52 -12.16 -1.99 0.88
CA ALA A 52 -12.61 -1.82 -0.49
C ALA A 52 -13.70 -0.74 -0.70
N VAL A 53 -13.49 0.41 -0.11
CA VAL A 53 -14.37 1.59 -0.19
C VAL A 53 -14.68 1.99 -1.65
N PHE A 54 -13.70 1.80 -2.55
CA PHE A 54 -13.80 2.10 -3.99
C PHE A 54 -14.40 0.95 -4.83
N ILE A 55 -14.78 -0.18 -4.21
CA ILE A 55 -15.46 -1.25 -4.94
C ILE A 55 -16.92 -0.87 -5.16
N ASP A 56 -17.45 -1.23 -6.35
CA ASP A 56 -18.83 -0.98 -6.75
C ASP A 56 -19.82 -1.61 -5.75
N GLU A 57 -20.91 -0.90 -5.47
CA GLU A 57 -22.01 -1.34 -4.61
C GLU A 57 -22.62 -2.68 -5.08
N ALA A 58 -22.60 -2.95 -6.39
CA ALA A 58 -23.09 -4.21 -6.96
C ALA A 58 -22.34 -5.44 -6.40
N TYR A 59 -21.10 -5.24 -5.92
CA TYR A 59 -20.26 -6.31 -5.34
C TYR A 59 -20.04 -6.13 -3.83
N GLY A 60 -20.87 -5.33 -3.17
CA GLY A 60 -20.83 -5.16 -1.72
C GLY A 60 -19.83 -4.10 -1.23
N GLY A 61 -19.21 -3.34 -2.12
CA GLY A 61 -18.41 -2.16 -1.79
C GLY A 61 -19.27 -0.94 -1.48
N LEU A 62 -18.63 0.20 -1.18
CA LEU A 62 -19.32 1.46 -0.89
C LEU A 62 -19.51 2.35 -2.14
N GLY A 63 -18.94 1.98 -3.29
CA GLY A 63 -19.02 2.76 -4.52
C GLY A 63 -18.41 4.16 -4.42
N MET A 64 -17.55 4.41 -3.43
CA MET A 64 -16.89 5.68 -3.21
C MET A 64 -15.64 5.82 -4.07
N GLY A 65 -14.91 6.93 -3.93
CA GLY A 65 -13.72 7.18 -4.73
C GLY A 65 -12.40 6.73 -4.09
N TYR A 66 -11.34 6.79 -4.89
CA TYR A 66 -9.97 6.67 -4.39
C TYR A 66 -9.59 7.80 -3.45
N PHE A 67 -10.23 8.98 -3.61
CA PHE A 67 -10.04 10.10 -2.70
C PHE A 67 -10.50 9.75 -1.28
N ASP A 68 -11.64 9.09 -1.17
CA ASP A 68 -12.20 8.66 0.11
C ASP A 68 -11.35 7.58 0.76
N GLN A 69 -10.84 6.63 -0.03
CA GLN A 69 -9.85 5.65 0.46
C GLN A 69 -8.56 6.32 0.94
N CYS A 70 -8.09 7.37 0.27
CA CYS A 70 -6.90 8.10 0.71
C CYS A 70 -7.12 8.83 2.04
N LEU A 71 -8.32 9.33 2.33
CA LEU A 71 -8.65 9.90 3.64
C LEU A 71 -8.54 8.87 4.76
N ILE A 72 -9.05 7.65 4.52
CA ILE A 72 -8.94 6.54 5.47
C ILE A 72 -7.47 6.16 5.69
N ASN A 73 -6.72 5.98 4.60
CA ASN A 73 -5.31 5.58 4.65
C ASN A 73 -4.44 6.61 5.40
N GLU A 74 -4.72 7.89 5.22
CA GLU A 74 -4.03 8.96 5.94
C GLU A 74 -4.26 8.86 7.44
N GLU A 75 -5.50 8.72 7.90
CA GLU A 75 -5.82 8.64 9.32
C GLU A 75 -5.32 7.34 9.95
N PHE A 76 -5.37 6.21 9.23
CA PHE A 76 -4.82 4.95 9.70
C PHE A 76 -3.29 5.03 9.88
N ALA A 77 -2.57 5.47 8.85
CA ALA A 77 -1.12 5.59 8.88
C ALA A 77 -0.62 6.70 9.82
N ARG A 78 -1.46 7.67 10.16
CA ARG A 78 -1.19 8.68 11.19
C ARG A 78 -1.03 8.06 12.58
N VAL A 79 -1.71 6.96 12.84
CA VAL A 79 -1.60 6.21 14.10
C VAL A 79 -0.53 5.13 14.00
N ASP A 80 -0.62 4.27 12.97
CA ASP A 80 0.33 3.18 12.74
C ASP A 80 0.34 2.72 11.28
N LEU A 81 1.49 2.85 10.61
CA LEU A 81 1.63 2.43 9.20
C LEU A 81 1.61 0.92 9.04
N GLY A 82 2.17 0.17 9.99
CA GLY A 82 2.23 -1.29 9.92
C GLY A 82 0.85 -1.92 9.92
N ILE A 83 -0.03 -1.48 10.81
CA ILE A 83 -1.44 -1.91 10.89
C ILE A 83 -2.23 -1.41 9.68
N ALA A 84 -2.08 -0.13 9.30
CA ALA A 84 -2.74 0.45 8.14
C ALA A 84 -2.44 -0.37 6.87
N GLN A 85 -1.17 -0.66 6.62
CA GLN A 85 -0.73 -1.47 5.49
C GLN A 85 -1.22 -2.92 5.60
N ALA A 86 -1.24 -3.51 6.80
CA ALA A 86 -1.72 -4.87 7.02
C ALA A 86 -3.21 -5.02 6.63
N ILE A 87 -4.05 -4.07 7.02
CA ILE A 87 -5.48 -4.05 6.69
C ILE A 87 -5.66 -3.80 5.19
N GLU A 88 -5.04 -2.77 4.61
CA GLU A 88 -5.22 -2.44 3.19
C GLU A 88 -4.73 -3.56 2.27
N ALA A 89 -3.64 -4.22 2.62
CA ALA A 89 -3.10 -5.30 1.80
C ALA A 89 -4.06 -6.48 1.60
N THR A 90 -5.09 -6.61 2.44
CA THR A 90 -6.10 -7.68 2.30
C THR A 90 -7.01 -7.50 1.08
N PHE A 91 -7.09 -6.30 0.54
CA PHE A 91 -7.90 -5.95 -0.64
C PHE A 91 -7.14 -5.19 -1.72
N PHE A 92 -5.83 -5.06 -1.59
CA PHE A 92 -4.97 -4.19 -2.40
C PHE A 92 -4.90 -4.50 -3.90
N GLY A 93 -5.45 -5.60 -4.37
CA GLY A 93 -5.51 -5.97 -5.79
C GLY A 93 -6.93 -6.04 -6.36
N THR A 94 -7.94 -5.69 -5.58
CA THR A 94 -9.36 -5.79 -6.00
C THR A 94 -9.67 -4.93 -7.20
N GLN A 95 -9.04 -3.76 -7.34
CA GLN A 95 -9.21 -2.91 -8.51
C GLN A 95 -8.80 -3.60 -9.82
N LEU A 96 -7.83 -4.51 -9.79
CA LEU A 96 -7.47 -5.28 -10.97
C LEU A 96 -8.57 -6.27 -11.36
N ILE A 97 -9.20 -6.93 -10.37
CA ILE A 97 -10.33 -7.83 -10.59
C ILE A 97 -11.55 -7.02 -11.06
N GLN A 98 -11.84 -5.88 -10.43
CA GLN A 98 -12.97 -5.02 -10.81
C GLN A 98 -12.86 -4.51 -12.25
N GLU A 99 -11.66 -4.11 -12.70
CA GLU A 99 -11.44 -3.51 -14.01
C GLU A 99 -11.27 -4.55 -15.13
N ALA A 100 -10.63 -5.67 -14.87
CA ALA A 100 -10.23 -6.64 -15.88
C ALA A 100 -10.84 -8.03 -15.71
N GLY A 101 -11.39 -8.36 -14.55
CA GLY A 101 -11.99 -9.66 -14.26
C GLY A 101 -13.29 -9.91 -15.05
N THR A 102 -13.63 -11.19 -15.22
CA THR A 102 -14.96 -11.59 -15.72
C THR A 102 -16.02 -11.33 -14.66
N GLU A 103 -17.31 -11.32 -15.04
CA GLU A 103 -18.38 -11.14 -14.06
C GLU A 103 -18.37 -12.26 -13.00
N GLU A 104 -18.09 -13.49 -13.39
CA GLU A 104 -17.98 -14.63 -12.47
C GLU A 104 -16.82 -14.42 -11.46
N GLN A 105 -15.69 -13.85 -11.91
CA GLN A 105 -14.59 -13.52 -11.02
C GLN A 105 -14.96 -12.40 -10.05
N LYS A 106 -15.62 -11.35 -10.54
CA LYS A 106 -16.06 -10.22 -9.70
C LYS A 106 -17.07 -10.69 -8.65
N GLU A 107 -18.11 -11.44 -9.07
CA GLU A 107 -19.14 -11.99 -8.17
C GLU A 107 -18.57 -12.96 -7.12
N LYS A 108 -17.52 -13.71 -7.47
CA LYS A 108 -16.89 -14.67 -6.56
C LYS A 108 -15.99 -13.99 -5.51
N TYR A 109 -15.16 -13.05 -5.94
CA TYR A 109 -14.07 -12.55 -5.09
C TYR A 109 -14.37 -11.22 -4.42
N LEU A 110 -15.03 -10.27 -5.09
CA LEU A 110 -15.19 -8.92 -4.54
C LEU A 110 -16.11 -8.89 -3.32
N PRO A 111 -17.30 -9.54 -3.30
CA PRO A 111 -18.14 -9.56 -2.10
C PRO A 111 -17.48 -10.22 -0.90
N ALA A 112 -16.74 -11.32 -1.12
CA ALA A 112 -16.05 -12.03 -0.05
C ALA A 112 -14.90 -11.23 0.57
N ILE A 113 -14.25 -10.34 -0.22
CA ILE A 113 -13.25 -9.40 0.30
C ILE A 113 -13.94 -8.27 1.06
N CYS A 114 -14.99 -7.65 0.51
CA CYS A 114 -15.72 -6.57 1.16
C CYS A 114 -16.27 -6.97 2.53
N SER A 115 -16.78 -8.21 2.65
CA SER A 115 -17.31 -8.74 3.92
C SER A 115 -16.23 -9.19 4.92
N GLY A 116 -14.96 -9.22 4.52
CA GLY A 116 -13.89 -9.79 5.35
C GLY A 116 -13.95 -11.31 5.47
N GLU A 117 -14.54 -12.02 4.49
CA GLU A 117 -14.49 -13.47 4.39
C GLU A 117 -13.21 -13.96 3.72
N MET A 118 -12.69 -13.21 2.75
CA MET A 118 -11.46 -13.52 2.03
C MET A 118 -10.44 -12.39 2.11
N ARG A 119 -9.18 -12.79 2.01
CA ARG A 119 -8.01 -11.91 1.85
C ARG A 119 -7.32 -12.23 0.56
N MET A 120 -6.70 -11.23 -0.04
CA MET A 120 -5.90 -11.44 -1.22
C MET A 120 -4.45 -10.98 -1.05
N GLY A 121 -3.62 -11.37 -2.01
CA GLY A 121 -2.27 -10.86 -2.19
C GLY A 121 -1.96 -10.63 -3.66
N MET A 122 -0.96 -9.76 -3.94
CA MET A 122 -0.45 -9.51 -5.28
C MET A 122 0.95 -10.13 -5.42
N ALA A 123 1.07 -11.18 -6.24
CA ALA A 123 2.31 -11.94 -6.41
C ALA A 123 3.03 -11.52 -7.72
N ILE A 124 3.78 -10.40 -7.65
CA ILE A 124 4.42 -9.77 -8.82
C ILE A 124 5.94 -9.98 -8.79
N THR A 125 6.59 -9.51 -7.73
CA THR A 125 8.06 -9.43 -7.60
C THR A 125 8.72 -10.81 -7.48
N GLU A 126 9.88 -10.95 -8.13
CA GLU A 126 10.72 -12.16 -8.09
C GLU A 126 12.14 -11.82 -7.61
N PRO A 127 12.96 -12.82 -7.21
CA PRO A 127 14.34 -12.57 -6.77
C PRO A 127 15.14 -11.72 -7.74
N ASP A 128 14.98 -11.92 -9.05
CA ASP A 128 15.71 -11.24 -10.11
C ASP A 128 14.91 -10.19 -10.87
N ALA A 129 13.62 -9.94 -10.49
CA ALA A 129 12.72 -9.03 -11.17
C ALA A 129 11.86 -8.22 -10.19
N GLY A 130 12.32 -7.02 -9.83
CA GLY A 130 11.57 -6.04 -9.02
C GLY A 130 11.14 -4.85 -9.86
N SER A 131 11.98 -3.82 -9.98
CA SER A 131 11.69 -2.64 -10.81
C SER A 131 11.54 -2.96 -12.29
N ASP A 132 12.21 -4.00 -12.77
CA ASP A 132 12.02 -4.54 -14.13
C ASP A 132 10.93 -5.63 -14.14
N VAL A 133 9.68 -5.19 -13.98
CA VAL A 133 8.50 -6.07 -13.96
C VAL A 133 8.37 -6.93 -15.23
N ALA A 134 8.90 -6.46 -16.35
CA ALA A 134 8.84 -7.20 -17.63
C ALA A 134 9.75 -8.44 -17.67
N SER A 135 10.69 -8.54 -16.72
CA SER A 135 11.67 -9.63 -16.64
C SER A 135 11.27 -10.75 -15.68
N VAL A 136 10.03 -10.78 -15.18
CA VAL A 136 9.53 -11.92 -14.39
C VAL A 136 9.61 -13.22 -15.17
N ALA A 137 9.97 -14.31 -14.49
CA ALA A 137 10.25 -15.61 -15.06
C ALA A 137 9.32 -16.74 -14.57
N THR A 138 8.42 -16.47 -13.60
CA THR A 138 7.39 -17.44 -13.18
C THR A 138 6.55 -17.80 -14.40
N GLU A 139 6.53 -19.08 -14.77
CA GLU A 139 5.80 -19.58 -15.93
C GLU A 139 4.41 -20.09 -15.55
N ALA A 140 3.46 -19.92 -16.47
CA ALA A 140 2.14 -20.56 -16.42
C ALA A 140 1.91 -21.25 -17.77
N VAL A 141 2.23 -22.52 -17.81
CA VAL A 141 2.15 -23.34 -19.03
C VAL A 141 0.74 -23.89 -19.20
N ARG A 142 0.17 -23.72 -20.40
CA ARG A 142 -1.14 -24.27 -20.73
C ARG A 142 -1.09 -25.80 -20.81
N ASP A 143 -1.99 -26.48 -20.08
CA ASP A 143 -2.16 -27.94 -20.11
C ASP A 143 -3.67 -28.27 -20.14
N GLY A 144 -4.19 -28.46 -21.33
CA GLY A 144 -5.61 -28.65 -21.58
C GLY A 144 -6.43 -27.40 -21.21
N ASP A 145 -7.34 -27.55 -20.26
CA ASP A 145 -8.17 -26.44 -19.74
C ASP A 145 -7.57 -25.75 -18.52
N ASP A 146 -6.34 -26.14 -18.13
CA ASP A 146 -5.65 -25.56 -16.98
C ASP A 146 -4.39 -24.78 -17.38
N TYR A 147 -3.88 -23.97 -16.43
CA TYR A 147 -2.49 -23.50 -16.37
C TYR A 147 -1.74 -24.25 -15.27
N VAL A 148 -0.50 -24.61 -15.51
CA VAL A 148 0.44 -25.17 -14.53
C VAL A 148 1.49 -24.12 -14.23
N ILE A 149 1.51 -23.63 -13.00
CA ILE A 149 2.34 -22.50 -12.59
C ILE A 149 3.58 -23.00 -11.84
N THR A 150 4.77 -22.56 -12.29
CA THR A 150 6.05 -22.88 -11.66
C THR A 150 6.93 -21.64 -11.58
N GLY A 151 7.46 -21.35 -10.40
CA GLY A 151 8.33 -20.19 -10.16
C GLY A 151 8.32 -19.73 -8.71
N ASN A 152 8.98 -18.59 -8.45
CA ASN A 152 9.10 -18.05 -7.11
C ASN A 152 8.75 -16.57 -7.09
N LYS A 153 8.06 -16.14 -6.03
CA LYS A 153 7.73 -14.75 -5.76
C LYS A 153 8.25 -14.34 -4.40
N ILE A 154 8.72 -13.08 -4.27
CA ILE A 154 9.27 -12.55 -3.02
C ILE A 154 8.61 -11.22 -2.66
N PHE A 155 8.70 -10.85 -1.37
CA PHE A 155 8.09 -9.64 -0.82
C PHE A 155 6.57 -9.57 -1.04
N ILE A 156 5.92 -10.74 -1.00
CA ILE A 156 4.48 -10.84 -1.22
C ILE A 156 3.76 -10.65 0.10
N THR A 157 2.96 -9.59 0.18
CA THR A 157 2.13 -9.34 1.34
C THR A 157 0.97 -10.34 1.39
N ASN A 158 0.64 -10.79 2.59
CA ASN A 158 -0.36 -11.82 2.87
C ASN A 158 -0.04 -13.20 2.27
N CYS A 159 1.21 -13.50 1.89
CA CYS A 159 1.56 -14.77 1.24
C CYS A 159 1.13 -16.02 2.02
N THR A 160 1.09 -15.97 3.36
CA THR A 160 0.64 -17.08 4.23
C THR A 160 -0.77 -16.91 4.79
N LEU A 161 -1.42 -15.75 4.56
CA LEU A 161 -2.73 -15.41 5.11
C LEU A 161 -3.83 -15.27 4.06
N ALA A 162 -3.45 -15.02 2.80
CA ALA A 162 -4.40 -14.82 1.72
C ALA A 162 -5.11 -16.13 1.34
N ASP A 163 -6.38 -16.03 0.97
CA ASP A 163 -7.17 -17.12 0.40
C ASP A 163 -6.82 -17.33 -1.07
N PHE A 164 -6.40 -16.26 -1.75
CA PHE A 164 -5.87 -16.30 -3.09
C PHE A 164 -4.86 -15.17 -3.35
N VAL A 165 -4.01 -15.39 -4.34
CA VAL A 165 -3.14 -14.34 -4.87
C VAL A 165 -3.40 -14.12 -6.36
N VAL A 166 -3.18 -12.89 -6.84
CA VAL A 166 -3.10 -12.62 -8.27
C VAL A 166 -1.63 -12.62 -8.66
N ALA A 167 -1.23 -13.64 -9.41
CA ALA A 167 0.15 -13.85 -9.82
C ALA A 167 0.41 -13.31 -11.24
N LEU A 168 1.53 -12.58 -11.41
CA LEU A 168 2.03 -12.18 -12.73
C LEU A 168 2.94 -13.30 -13.25
N CYS A 169 2.55 -13.91 -14.39
CA CYS A 169 3.22 -15.09 -14.95
C CYS A 169 3.50 -14.91 -16.44
N VAL A 170 4.51 -15.62 -16.94
CA VAL A 170 4.78 -15.78 -18.37
C VAL A 170 3.85 -16.87 -18.92
N THR A 171 2.94 -16.49 -19.80
CA THR A 171 2.05 -17.44 -20.50
C THR A 171 2.42 -17.64 -21.96
N ASN A 172 3.15 -16.69 -22.55
CA ASN A 172 3.57 -16.74 -23.96
C ASN A 172 5.09 -16.43 -24.09
N PRO A 173 5.97 -17.39 -23.82
CA PRO A 173 7.41 -17.18 -23.82
C PRO A 173 7.98 -16.81 -25.21
N ASP A 174 7.33 -17.23 -26.30
CA ASP A 174 7.78 -17.01 -27.68
C ASP A 174 7.41 -15.63 -28.23
N GLU A 175 6.58 -14.85 -27.53
CA GLU A 175 6.20 -13.51 -27.94
C GLU A 175 7.42 -12.56 -27.92
N LYS A 176 7.64 -11.85 -29.02
CA LYS A 176 8.81 -10.98 -29.20
C LYS A 176 8.85 -9.80 -28.25
N LYS A 177 7.68 -9.25 -27.91
CA LYS A 177 7.55 -8.11 -26.99
C LYS A 177 7.40 -8.64 -25.57
N ALA A 178 8.41 -8.40 -24.71
CA ALA A 178 8.41 -8.86 -23.33
C ALA A 178 7.08 -8.54 -22.58
N HIS A 179 6.55 -7.36 -22.77
CA HIS A 179 5.28 -6.94 -22.14
C HIS A 179 4.07 -7.82 -22.55
N ASN A 180 4.08 -8.42 -23.71
CA ASN A 180 2.97 -9.27 -24.19
C ASN A 180 3.16 -10.76 -23.82
N ARG A 181 4.26 -11.10 -23.12
CA ARG A 181 4.48 -12.46 -22.59
C ARG A 181 3.68 -12.73 -21.33
N LEU A 182 3.27 -11.66 -20.64
CA LEU A 182 2.82 -11.71 -19.27
C LEU A 182 1.29 -11.68 -19.15
N SER A 183 0.78 -12.49 -18.24
CA SER A 183 -0.64 -12.55 -17.87
C SER A 183 -0.80 -12.52 -16.35
N THR A 184 -1.96 -12.07 -15.89
CA THR A 184 -2.35 -12.09 -14.48
C THR A 184 -3.29 -13.26 -14.24
N ILE A 185 -2.99 -14.10 -13.24
CA ILE A 185 -3.73 -15.34 -12.96
C ILE A 185 -4.06 -15.40 -11.47
N ILE A 186 -5.31 -15.68 -11.13
CA ILE A 186 -5.74 -15.95 -9.75
C ILE A 186 -5.26 -17.35 -9.36
N VAL A 187 -4.61 -17.44 -8.20
CA VAL A 187 -4.16 -18.71 -7.62
C VAL A 187 -4.69 -18.81 -6.20
N GLU A 188 -5.61 -19.73 -5.96
CA GLU A 188 -6.07 -20.05 -4.61
C GLU A 188 -4.93 -20.71 -3.81
N THR A 189 -4.71 -20.26 -2.58
CA THR A 189 -3.52 -20.64 -1.79
C THR A 189 -3.58 -22.06 -1.22
N ASN A 190 -4.77 -22.67 -1.20
CA ASN A 190 -4.98 -24.04 -0.75
C ASN A 190 -4.70 -25.11 -1.84
N ARG A 191 -4.20 -24.70 -3.02
CA ARG A 191 -3.87 -25.64 -4.10
C ARG A 191 -2.58 -26.38 -3.81
N GLU A 192 -2.52 -27.64 -4.25
CA GLU A 192 -1.29 -28.43 -4.19
C GLU A 192 -0.16 -27.71 -4.95
N GLY A 193 1.02 -27.68 -4.35
CA GLY A 193 2.20 -27.01 -4.90
C GLY A 193 2.32 -25.52 -4.55
N TYR A 194 1.36 -24.91 -3.87
CA TYR A 194 1.51 -23.58 -3.28
C TYR A 194 2.22 -23.69 -1.94
N GLU A 195 3.40 -23.11 -1.83
CA GLU A 195 4.16 -23.05 -0.59
C GLU A 195 4.53 -21.60 -0.30
N ALA A 196 4.34 -21.14 0.93
CA ALA A 196 4.65 -19.78 1.33
C ALA A 196 5.31 -19.72 2.71
N ASN A 197 6.25 -18.78 2.88
CA ASN A 197 6.94 -18.53 4.13
C ASN A 197 6.96 -17.04 4.43
N ALA A 198 6.57 -16.66 5.64
CA ALA A 198 6.64 -15.28 6.09
C ALA A 198 8.08 -14.88 6.45
N TYR A 199 8.44 -13.64 6.16
CA TYR A 199 9.69 -13.03 6.61
C TYR A 199 9.53 -12.48 8.04
N HIS A 200 10.56 -12.68 8.83
CA HIS A 200 10.73 -12.10 10.16
C HIS A 200 11.98 -11.20 10.20
N GLY A 201 12.06 -10.31 11.19
CA GLY A 201 13.17 -9.37 11.32
C GLY A 201 13.12 -8.22 10.31
N LYS A 202 11.96 -7.89 9.78
CA LYS A 202 11.79 -6.74 8.90
C LYS A 202 12.12 -5.43 9.63
N LEU A 203 12.69 -4.46 8.92
CA LEU A 203 12.86 -3.12 9.45
C LEU A 203 11.53 -2.42 9.66
N SER A 204 10.63 -2.52 8.69
CA SER A 204 9.40 -1.72 8.56
C SER A 204 8.16 -2.60 8.52
N ILE A 205 7.02 -2.00 8.87
CA ILE A 205 5.66 -2.59 8.76
C ILE A 205 5.60 -4.03 9.26
N ARG A 206 6.10 -4.26 10.47
CA ARG A 206 6.24 -5.61 11.01
C ARG A 206 4.90 -6.29 11.27
N ALA A 207 3.84 -5.52 11.56
CA ALA A 207 2.48 -6.03 11.71
C ALA A 207 1.89 -6.57 10.39
N SER A 208 2.45 -6.21 9.23
CA SER A 208 2.01 -6.71 7.93
C SER A 208 2.73 -8.01 7.56
N ASN A 209 1.98 -9.08 7.32
CA ASN A 209 2.52 -10.35 6.83
C ASN A 209 3.14 -10.16 5.45
N THR A 210 4.42 -10.46 5.31
CA THR A 210 5.15 -10.35 4.03
C THR A 210 6.13 -11.51 3.92
N GLY A 211 6.25 -12.12 2.75
CA GLY A 211 7.15 -13.26 2.61
C GLY A 211 7.37 -13.67 1.16
N GLU A 212 7.62 -14.94 0.96
CA GLU A 212 7.89 -15.56 -0.33
C GLU A 212 6.87 -16.66 -0.64
N ILE A 213 6.68 -16.90 -1.94
CA ILE A 213 5.83 -17.97 -2.47
C ILE A 213 6.66 -18.80 -3.44
N ALA A 214 6.61 -20.13 -3.31
CA ALA A 214 7.08 -21.08 -4.31
C ALA A 214 5.87 -21.77 -4.96
N PHE A 215 5.73 -21.60 -6.27
CA PHE A 215 4.78 -22.37 -7.09
C PHE A 215 5.49 -23.61 -7.64
N LYS A 216 5.08 -24.79 -7.21
CA LYS A 216 5.67 -26.07 -7.61
C LYS A 216 4.70 -26.87 -8.47
N GLY A 217 4.45 -26.38 -9.68
CA GLY A 217 3.48 -26.99 -10.59
C GLY A 217 2.04 -26.81 -10.16
N VAL A 218 1.71 -25.64 -9.59
CA VAL A 218 0.34 -25.31 -9.12
C VAL A 218 -0.61 -25.29 -10.31
N ARG A 219 -1.63 -26.13 -10.26
CA ARG A 219 -2.64 -26.25 -11.31
C ARG A 219 -3.85 -25.37 -11.00
N VAL A 220 -4.19 -24.49 -11.94
CA VAL A 220 -5.37 -23.62 -11.86
C VAL A 220 -6.18 -23.70 -13.15
N PRO A 221 -7.51 -23.61 -13.11
CA PRO A 221 -8.34 -23.61 -14.31
C PRO A 221 -8.08 -22.35 -15.16
N LYS A 222 -8.28 -22.46 -16.47
CA LYS A 222 -8.08 -21.34 -17.41
C LYS A 222 -8.95 -20.12 -17.08
N GLU A 223 -10.08 -20.34 -16.44
CA GLU A 223 -11.00 -19.31 -15.97
C GLU A 223 -10.40 -18.41 -14.88
N ASN A 224 -9.27 -18.80 -14.27
CA ASN A 224 -8.52 -17.98 -13.32
C ASN A 224 -7.66 -16.89 -14.00
N LEU A 225 -7.56 -16.89 -15.33
CA LEU A 225 -6.93 -15.80 -16.08
C LEU A 225 -7.73 -14.50 -15.89
N VAL A 226 -7.09 -13.45 -15.39
CA VAL A 226 -7.72 -12.14 -15.22
C VAL A 226 -7.48 -11.29 -16.47
N GLY A 227 -8.57 -10.91 -17.12
CA GLY A 227 -8.52 -10.16 -18.36
C GLY A 227 -8.17 -11.03 -19.58
N ARG A 228 -7.21 -10.58 -20.39
CA ARG A 228 -6.77 -11.25 -21.62
C ARG A 228 -5.35 -11.74 -21.48
N GLU A 229 -5.07 -12.91 -22.03
CA GLU A 229 -3.70 -13.44 -22.13
C GLU A 229 -2.78 -12.44 -22.86
N GLY A 230 -1.56 -12.28 -22.34
CA GLY A 230 -0.59 -11.33 -22.85
C GLY A 230 -0.84 -9.87 -22.45
N ARG A 231 -1.80 -9.61 -21.55
CA ARG A 231 -2.11 -8.25 -21.05
C ARG A 231 -1.68 -8.01 -19.61
N GLY A 232 -1.07 -8.99 -18.96
CA GLY A 232 -0.70 -8.92 -17.54
C GLY A 232 0.21 -7.73 -17.21
N PHE A 233 1.19 -7.41 -18.03
CA PHE A 233 2.03 -6.21 -17.82
C PHE A 233 1.21 -4.92 -17.76
N TYR A 234 0.28 -4.75 -18.67
CA TYR A 234 -0.55 -3.54 -18.73
C TYR A 234 -1.53 -3.48 -17.56
N ASN A 235 -2.10 -4.62 -17.17
CA ASN A 235 -2.97 -4.71 -15.99
C ASN A 235 -2.22 -4.29 -14.72
N ILE A 236 -0.97 -4.74 -14.55
CA ILE A 236 -0.12 -4.34 -13.42
C ILE A 236 0.26 -2.85 -13.47
N MET A 237 0.52 -2.29 -14.65
CA MET A 237 0.80 -0.85 -14.76
C MET A 237 -0.43 0.00 -14.40
N ASP A 238 -1.62 -0.41 -14.81
CA ASP A 238 -2.87 0.27 -14.45
C ASP A 238 -3.16 0.14 -12.94
N PHE A 239 -2.91 -1.04 -12.37
CA PHE A 239 -2.94 -1.27 -10.93
C PHE A 239 -1.99 -0.30 -10.20
N PHE A 240 -0.71 -0.24 -10.55
CA PHE A 240 0.25 0.67 -9.92
C PHE A 240 -0.12 2.16 -10.04
N ASN A 241 -0.75 2.58 -11.13
CA ASN A 241 -1.17 3.97 -11.27
C ASN A 241 -2.21 4.40 -10.23
N ARG A 242 -2.98 3.45 -9.68
CA ARG A 242 -3.97 3.68 -8.62
C ARG A 242 -3.35 3.50 -7.24
N THR A 243 -2.68 2.38 -7.00
CA THR A 243 -2.13 2.02 -5.69
C THR A 243 -1.02 2.97 -5.22
N ARG A 244 -0.24 3.56 -6.13
CA ARG A 244 0.73 4.62 -5.80
C ARG A 244 0.10 5.81 -5.10
N VAL A 245 -1.13 6.15 -5.42
CA VAL A 245 -1.85 7.25 -4.78
C VAL A 245 -2.30 6.85 -3.38
N GLN A 246 -2.74 5.60 -3.17
CA GLN A 246 -3.05 5.04 -1.86
C GLN A 246 -1.79 5.02 -0.96
N VAL A 247 -0.65 4.59 -1.52
CA VAL A 247 0.65 4.63 -0.81
C VAL A 247 1.10 6.07 -0.49
N ALA A 248 0.79 7.04 -1.37
CA ALA A 248 1.06 8.45 -1.07
C ALA A 248 0.28 8.92 0.16
N ALA A 249 -0.98 8.49 0.33
CA ALA A 249 -1.77 8.81 1.51
C ALA A 249 -1.16 8.22 2.80
N PHE A 250 -0.63 7.00 2.75
CA PHE A 250 0.16 6.45 3.87
C PHE A 250 1.35 7.35 4.22
N GLY A 251 2.06 7.86 3.21
CA GLY A 251 3.17 8.79 3.43
C GLY A 251 2.74 10.08 4.13
N VAL A 252 1.59 10.63 3.75
CA VAL A 252 1.02 11.82 4.40
C VAL A 252 0.65 11.52 5.85
N GLY A 253 -0.06 10.42 6.10
CA GLY A 253 -0.47 10.00 7.44
C GLY A 253 0.72 9.76 8.36
N THR A 254 1.73 9.01 7.88
CA THR A 254 2.96 8.75 8.65
C THR A 254 3.71 10.05 9.00
N ALA A 255 3.82 10.99 8.05
CA ALA A 255 4.42 12.30 8.30
C ALA A 255 3.62 13.09 9.35
N GLN A 256 2.29 13.09 9.25
CA GLN A 256 1.42 13.77 10.19
C GLN A 256 1.53 13.17 11.60
N GLY A 257 1.53 11.85 11.74
CA GLY A 257 1.68 11.16 13.03
C GLY A 257 3.01 11.48 13.70
N ALA A 258 4.11 11.43 12.96
CA ALA A 258 5.43 11.80 13.45
C ALA A 258 5.51 13.28 13.88
N LEU A 259 4.88 14.19 13.10
CA LEU A 259 4.77 15.61 13.42
C LEU A 259 3.95 15.83 14.70
N ASP A 260 2.84 15.15 14.88
CA ASP A 260 2.00 15.26 16.08
C ASP A 260 2.76 14.86 17.34
N LYS A 261 3.54 13.78 17.29
CA LYS A 261 4.43 13.33 18.37
C LYS A 261 5.51 14.38 18.66
N ALA A 262 6.15 14.94 17.62
CA ALA A 262 7.15 16.00 17.77
C ALA A 262 6.55 17.26 18.42
N LEU A 263 5.38 17.70 17.98
CA LEU A 263 4.67 18.85 18.55
C LEU A 263 4.33 18.64 20.03
N GLN A 264 3.84 17.45 20.37
CA GLN A 264 3.55 17.10 21.77
C GLN A 264 4.82 17.19 22.61
N HIS A 265 5.93 16.59 22.14
CA HIS A 265 7.18 16.56 22.87
C HIS A 265 7.76 17.96 23.11
N VAL A 266 7.87 18.81 22.08
CA VAL A 266 8.47 20.14 22.22
C VAL A 266 7.66 21.09 23.09
N ARG A 267 6.35 20.88 23.22
CA ARG A 267 5.45 21.64 24.12
C ARG A 267 5.61 21.22 25.58
N GLN A 268 6.01 19.99 25.85
CA GLN A 268 6.13 19.44 27.22
C GLN A 268 7.57 19.49 27.74
N ARG A 269 8.56 19.16 26.92
CA ARG A 269 9.97 19.06 27.30
C ARG A 269 10.56 20.43 27.59
N LYS A 270 11.30 20.54 28.71
CA LYS A 270 12.03 21.73 29.10
C LYS A 270 13.53 21.46 29.10
N GLN A 271 14.30 22.41 28.58
CA GLN A 271 15.76 22.51 28.73
C GLN A 271 16.14 23.98 28.84
N PHE A 272 17.25 24.26 29.49
CA PHE A 272 17.74 25.66 29.75
C PHE A 272 16.63 26.53 30.37
N GLY A 273 15.82 25.96 31.26
CA GLY A 273 14.78 26.67 32.00
C GLY A 273 13.49 26.97 31.23
N GLN A 274 13.35 26.57 29.96
CA GLN A 274 12.17 26.85 29.12
C GLN A 274 11.77 25.66 28.28
N HIS A 275 10.54 25.67 27.70
CA HIS A 275 10.08 24.66 26.81
C HIS A 275 10.88 24.62 25.49
N LEU A 276 11.10 23.44 24.90
CA LEU A 276 11.77 23.32 23.61
C LEU A 276 11.08 24.16 22.54
N ALA A 277 9.75 24.26 22.56
CA ALA A 277 8.96 25.09 21.66
C ALA A 277 9.33 26.61 21.68
N SER A 278 10.04 27.09 22.71
CA SER A 278 10.45 28.47 22.80
C SER A 278 11.73 28.79 22.02
N PHE A 279 12.46 27.78 21.53
CA PHE A 279 13.70 27.98 20.79
C PHE A 279 13.42 28.15 19.30
N GLN A 280 13.99 29.21 18.69
CA GLN A 280 13.75 29.51 17.26
C GLN A 280 14.21 28.39 16.34
N LEU A 281 15.29 27.66 16.63
CA LEU A 281 15.75 26.52 15.85
C LEU A 281 14.72 25.36 15.87
N VAL A 282 14.06 25.15 17.01
CA VAL A 282 12.96 24.15 17.12
C VAL A 282 11.73 24.63 16.35
N GLN A 283 11.36 25.90 16.47
CA GLN A 283 10.25 26.49 15.72
C GLN A 283 10.48 26.39 14.19
N GLY A 284 11.71 26.62 13.73
CA GLY A 284 12.08 26.46 12.32
C GLY A 284 11.86 25.04 11.82
N LYS A 285 12.34 24.02 12.56
CA LYS A 285 12.11 22.60 12.22
C LYS A 285 10.63 22.24 12.14
N ILE A 286 9.85 22.65 13.13
CA ILE A 286 8.39 22.42 13.12
C ILE A 286 7.73 23.08 11.90
N ALA A 287 8.10 24.30 11.54
CA ALA A 287 7.57 25.01 10.37
C ALA A 287 7.91 24.27 9.05
N GLU A 288 9.12 23.74 8.92
CA GLU A 288 9.52 22.92 7.77
C GLU A 288 8.73 21.61 7.71
N MET A 289 8.61 20.89 8.83
CA MET A 289 7.83 19.62 8.90
C MET A 289 6.38 19.83 8.48
N VAL A 290 5.70 20.85 9.03
CA VAL A 290 4.31 21.18 8.68
C VAL A 290 4.19 21.50 7.18
N THR A 291 5.08 22.36 6.67
CA THR A 291 5.04 22.80 5.27
C THR A 291 5.25 21.63 4.31
N MET A 292 6.19 20.74 4.59
CA MET A 292 6.43 19.53 3.78
C MET A 292 5.20 18.59 3.81
N THR A 293 4.60 18.37 4.98
CA THR A 293 3.43 17.50 5.12
C THR A 293 2.23 18.06 4.34
N GLU A 294 1.96 19.38 4.43
CA GLU A 294 0.87 20.02 3.68
C GLU A 294 1.11 20.00 2.16
N ALA A 295 2.35 20.19 1.72
CA ALA A 295 2.69 20.07 0.30
C ALA A 295 2.47 18.63 -0.20
N ALA A 296 2.86 17.62 0.59
CA ALA A 296 2.64 16.22 0.29
C ALA A 296 1.15 15.87 0.23
N ARG A 297 0.36 16.31 1.20
CA ARG A 297 -1.11 16.16 1.22
C ARG A 297 -1.75 16.75 -0.04
N SER A 298 -1.34 17.96 -0.42
CA SER A 298 -1.87 18.64 -1.60
C SER A 298 -1.62 17.87 -2.90
N ILE A 299 -0.42 17.27 -3.07
CA ILE A 299 -0.10 16.45 -4.24
C ILE A 299 -0.89 15.14 -4.20
N CYS A 300 -0.99 14.46 -3.05
CA CYS A 300 -1.74 13.24 -2.85
C CYS A 300 -3.22 13.43 -3.20
N TYR A 301 -3.88 14.41 -2.62
CA TYR A 301 -5.30 14.69 -2.85
C TYR A 301 -5.59 15.09 -4.31
N ARG A 302 -4.68 15.83 -4.93
CA ARG A 302 -4.79 16.14 -6.36
C ARG A 302 -4.70 14.87 -7.21
N ALA A 303 -3.83 13.93 -6.87
CA ALA A 303 -3.69 12.67 -7.59
C ALA A 303 -4.93 11.79 -7.40
N ALA A 304 -5.46 11.69 -6.18
CA ALA A 304 -6.68 10.95 -5.85
C ALA A 304 -7.90 11.50 -6.60
N ALA A 305 -8.13 12.81 -6.56
CA ALA A 305 -9.21 13.47 -7.31
C ALA A 305 -9.08 13.26 -8.84
N LYS A 306 -7.85 13.10 -9.33
CA LYS A 306 -7.59 12.82 -10.74
C LYS A 306 -7.98 11.39 -11.12
N LEU A 307 -7.75 10.41 -10.22
CA LEU A 307 -8.25 9.04 -10.39
C LEU A 307 -9.77 9.00 -10.46
N ASP A 308 -10.45 9.65 -9.51
CA ASP A 308 -11.91 9.66 -9.43
C ASP A 308 -12.58 10.37 -10.63
N SER A 309 -11.87 11.29 -11.29
CA SER A 309 -12.35 11.89 -12.54
C SER A 309 -12.33 10.94 -13.76
N GLY A 310 -11.93 9.66 -13.58
CA GLY A 310 -11.82 8.67 -14.65
C GLY A 310 -10.68 8.93 -15.66
N THR A 311 -9.77 9.86 -15.33
CA THR A 311 -8.64 10.23 -16.20
C THR A 311 -7.32 10.13 -15.43
N PRO A 312 -6.86 8.92 -15.03
CA PRO A 312 -5.63 8.74 -14.27
C PRO A 312 -4.43 9.36 -15.00
N ASP A 313 -3.55 9.98 -14.24
CA ASP A 313 -2.30 10.57 -14.74
C ASP A 313 -1.10 9.85 -14.07
N PRO A 314 -0.44 8.91 -14.78
CA PRO A 314 0.69 8.16 -14.24
C PRO A 314 1.84 9.05 -13.73
N MET A 315 2.05 10.21 -14.36
CA MET A 315 3.07 11.14 -13.90
C MET A 315 2.70 11.74 -12.54
N LEU A 316 1.43 12.15 -12.38
CA LEU A 316 0.95 12.72 -11.12
C LEU A 316 0.92 11.68 -9.99
N SER A 317 0.50 10.44 -10.28
CA SER A 317 0.56 9.31 -9.33
C SER A 317 2.01 9.06 -8.87
N SER A 318 2.97 9.07 -9.80
CA SER A 318 4.39 8.93 -9.49
C SER A 318 4.94 10.10 -8.65
N MET A 319 4.53 11.35 -8.97
CA MET A 319 4.87 12.53 -8.17
C MET A 319 4.37 12.41 -6.74
N ALA A 320 3.10 12.02 -6.56
CA ALA A 320 2.48 11.86 -5.26
C ALA A 320 3.21 10.79 -4.44
N LYS A 321 3.37 9.59 -4.98
CA LYS A 321 4.02 8.47 -4.30
C LYS A 321 5.45 8.80 -3.88
N TRP A 322 6.28 9.26 -4.81
CA TRP A 322 7.66 9.59 -4.49
C TRP A 322 7.77 10.69 -3.43
N TYR A 323 7.08 11.83 -3.64
CA TYR A 323 7.22 12.99 -2.75
C TYR A 323 6.67 12.71 -1.35
N CYS A 324 5.49 12.08 -1.23
CA CYS A 324 4.90 11.76 0.06
C CYS A 324 5.76 10.76 0.84
N ALA A 325 6.34 9.74 0.18
CA ALA A 325 7.25 8.79 0.81
C ALA A 325 8.53 9.47 1.34
N GLU A 326 9.14 10.35 0.53
CA GLU A 326 10.34 11.09 0.94
C GLU A 326 10.05 12.06 2.11
N VAL A 327 8.88 12.71 2.09
CA VAL A 327 8.43 13.60 3.18
C VAL A 327 8.21 12.79 4.47
N ALA A 328 7.58 11.62 4.39
CA ALA A 328 7.37 10.75 5.56
C ALA A 328 8.70 10.43 6.27
N VAL A 329 9.71 10.03 5.50
CA VAL A 329 11.05 9.72 6.04
C VAL A 329 11.68 10.96 6.67
N LYS A 330 11.65 12.12 5.99
CA LYS A 330 12.26 13.36 6.48
C LYS A 330 11.58 13.89 7.75
N VAL A 331 10.25 13.86 7.79
CA VAL A 331 9.48 14.33 8.95
C VAL A 331 9.68 13.40 10.15
N ALA A 332 9.70 12.09 9.94
CA ALA A 332 9.97 11.12 10.99
C ALA A 332 11.42 11.24 11.53
N ASP A 333 12.40 11.49 10.66
CA ASP A 333 13.79 11.74 11.07
C ASP A 333 13.92 12.99 11.95
N GLU A 334 13.29 14.09 11.56
CA GLU A 334 13.27 15.31 12.36
C GLU A 334 12.48 15.14 13.68
N ALA A 335 11.46 14.29 13.70
CA ALA A 335 10.74 13.96 14.93
C ALA A 335 11.66 13.25 15.93
N ILE A 336 12.47 12.28 15.48
CA ILE A 336 13.50 11.63 16.30
C ILE A 336 14.49 12.69 16.82
N GLN A 337 14.99 13.56 15.93
CA GLN A 337 15.95 14.61 16.28
C GLN A 337 15.39 15.56 17.36
N LEU A 338 14.13 15.96 17.28
CA LEU A 338 13.46 16.82 18.26
C LEU A 338 13.24 16.11 19.62
N HIS A 339 13.11 14.79 19.64
CA HIS A 339 13.06 14.01 20.88
C HIS A 339 14.43 13.83 21.53
N GLY A 340 15.53 14.01 20.76
CA GLY A 340 16.90 13.78 21.23
C GLY A 340 17.11 12.32 21.63
N GLY A 341 17.80 12.06 22.74
CA GLY A 341 18.05 10.69 23.21
C GLY A 341 16.79 9.86 23.46
N TYR A 342 15.67 10.47 23.77
CA TYR A 342 14.39 9.76 23.91
C TYR A 342 13.86 9.24 22.58
N GLY A 343 14.17 9.91 21.46
CA GLY A 343 13.69 9.52 20.14
C GLY A 343 14.25 8.19 19.61
N ILE A 344 15.30 7.64 20.24
CA ILE A 344 15.85 6.31 19.87
C ILE A 344 15.29 5.17 20.72
N LEU A 345 14.40 5.48 21.67
CA LEU A 345 13.75 4.49 22.52
C LEU A 345 12.37 4.16 21.94
N GLU A 346 12.06 2.88 21.82
CA GLU A 346 10.79 2.40 21.25
C GLU A 346 9.54 2.90 21.99
N GLU A 347 9.67 3.22 23.29
CA GLU A 347 8.55 3.75 24.10
C GLU A 347 8.03 5.11 23.64
N TYR A 348 8.79 5.87 22.81
CA TYR A 348 8.41 7.19 22.29
C TYR A 348 7.80 7.15 20.88
N ASP A 349 7.65 5.98 20.26
CA ASP A 349 7.05 5.70 18.95
C ASP A 349 7.72 6.38 17.74
N VAL A 350 8.43 7.49 17.88
CA VAL A 350 9.00 8.23 16.73
C VAL A 350 10.03 7.42 15.95
N ALA A 351 10.77 6.51 16.62
CA ALA A 351 11.64 5.56 15.95
C ALA A 351 10.86 4.56 15.11
N HIS A 352 9.68 4.14 15.58
CA HIS A 352 8.74 3.28 14.84
C HIS A 352 8.27 3.97 13.56
N TYR A 353 7.78 5.22 13.64
CA TYR A 353 7.41 6.01 12.45
C TYR A 353 8.53 6.09 11.42
N TRP A 354 9.78 6.29 11.86
CA TRP A 354 10.93 6.37 10.97
C TRP A 354 11.26 5.02 10.30
N ARG A 355 11.23 3.94 11.07
CA ARG A 355 11.43 2.58 10.54
C ARG A 355 10.39 2.27 9.47
N ASP A 356 9.13 2.55 9.76
CA ASP A 356 8.02 2.25 8.87
C ASP A 356 7.99 3.15 7.64
N ALA A 357 8.28 4.45 7.78
CA ALA A 357 8.34 5.37 6.65
C ALA A 357 9.29 4.91 5.55
N LYS A 358 10.37 4.18 5.90
CA LYS A 358 11.42 3.80 4.93
C LYS A 358 10.91 2.89 3.82
N VAL A 359 9.98 1.97 4.09
CA VAL A 359 9.46 1.07 3.06
C VAL A 359 8.68 1.81 1.98
N LEU A 360 8.05 2.95 2.33
CA LEU A 360 7.30 3.78 1.39
C LEU A 360 8.16 4.29 0.22
N GLU A 361 9.48 4.45 0.39
CA GLU A 361 10.40 4.82 -0.69
C GLU A 361 10.74 3.66 -1.63
N ILE A 362 10.43 2.41 -1.25
CA ILE A 362 10.92 1.19 -1.89
C ILE A 362 9.82 0.45 -2.66
N PHE A 363 8.73 0.04 -1.97
CA PHE A 363 7.66 -0.75 -2.57
C PHE A 363 6.77 0.09 -3.50
N GLU A 364 5.92 -0.56 -4.30
CA GLU A 364 5.00 0.07 -5.29
C GLU A 364 5.71 1.04 -6.27
N GLY A 365 6.97 0.73 -6.57
CA GLY A 365 7.89 1.53 -7.37
C GLY A 365 8.88 2.30 -6.51
N SER A 366 10.17 1.97 -6.64
CA SER A 366 11.21 2.73 -5.93
C SER A 366 11.18 4.20 -6.34
N LYS A 367 11.62 5.09 -5.44
CA LYS A 367 11.65 6.53 -5.74
C LYS A 367 12.45 6.89 -7.00
N GLU A 368 13.43 6.07 -7.37
CA GLU A 368 14.22 6.21 -8.59
C GLU A 368 13.36 5.93 -9.84
N ILE A 369 12.55 4.85 -9.80
CA ILE A 369 11.63 4.51 -10.88
C ILE A 369 10.56 5.57 -11.05
N GLU A 370 10.00 6.08 -9.94
CA GLU A 370 9.01 7.16 -10.00
C GLU A 370 9.59 8.42 -10.67
N LYS A 371 10.82 8.81 -10.32
CA LYS A 371 11.53 9.93 -10.97
C LYS A 371 11.76 9.69 -12.46
N VAL A 372 12.10 8.46 -12.86
CA VAL A 372 12.27 8.09 -14.27
C VAL A 372 10.95 8.20 -15.04
N ILE A 373 9.82 7.76 -14.46
CA ILE A 373 8.49 7.87 -15.09
C ILE A 373 8.15 9.36 -15.32
N ILE A 374 8.33 10.20 -14.32
CA ILE A 374 8.08 11.64 -14.38
C ILE A 374 8.94 12.26 -15.49
N ALA A 375 10.25 12.02 -15.46
CA ALA A 375 11.20 12.60 -16.41
C ALA A 375 10.89 12.17 -17.85
N LYS A 376 10.67 10.87 -18.10
CA LYS A 376 10.34 10.33 -19.42
C LYS A 376 9.07 10.96 -20.01
N LYS A 377 8.07 11.23 -19.16
CA LYS A 377 6.81 11.86 -19.62
C LYS A 377 7.03 13.29 -20.13
N LEU A 378 7.94 14.03 -19.50
CA LEU A 378 8.24 15.43 -19.83
C LEU A 378 9.27 15.57 -20.94
N ILE A 379 10.32 14.76 -20.89
CA ILE A 379 11.44 14.82 -21.85
C ILE A 379 11.05 14.19 -23.20
N GLY A 380 10.20 13.15 -23.18
CA GLY A 380 9.83 12.40 -24.37
C GLY A 380 10.86 11.32 -24.75
N LYS A 381 10.75 10.81 -25.96
CA LYS A 381 11.72 9.85 -26.52
C LYS A 381 12.83 10.61 -27.23
N TYR A 382 14.07 10.32 -26.90
CA TYR A 382 15.29 10.73 -27.61
C TYR A 382 15.88 9.56 -28.34
#